data_84f2d3e704303fa55a86187614d2c555
#
_entry.id   84f2d3e704303fa55a86187614d2c555
#
_cell.length_a   1.000
_cell.length_b   1.000
_cell.length_c   1.000
_cell.angle_alpha   90.00
_cell.angle_beta   90.00
_cell.angle_gamma   90.00
#
_symmetry.space_group_name_H-M   'P 1'
#
loop_
_entity.id
_entity.type
_entity.pdbx_description
1 polymer ?
#
loop_
_entity_poly.entity_id
_entity_poly.type
_entity_poly.pdbx_seq_one_letter_code
_entity_poly.pdbx_strand_id
1 'polypeptide(L)'
;MLLAAADRSDPVHEACRDLLESHPGPLITTEPVLAETGWLLDRQLGPAAEAALYRSVADGELVVEPLSRADRTRIAELTEHYADQHLGGVDAGLITVAERHGLTTIATLDRRHFGVVRPSHTKVLTLIP
;
A
#
# COMPACT_ATOMS: atom_id res chain seq x y z
N MET A 1 -5.95 -4.24 0.22
CA MET A 1 -6.88 -3.15 0.58
C MET A 1 -7.53 -2.52 -0.65
N LEU A 2 -6.79 -1.97 -1.63
CA LEU A 2 -7.35 -1.39 -2.86
C LEU A 2 -8.23 -2.37 -3.66
N LEU A 3 -7.81 -3.63 -3.80
CA LEU A 3 -8.61 -4.68 -4.45
C LEU A 3 -9.93 -4.91 -3.70
N ALA A 4 -9.90 -5.05 -2.38
CA ALA A 4 -11.11 -5.24 -1.58
C ALA A 4 -12.08 -4.05 -1.67
N ALA A 5 -11.54 -2.83 -1.78
CA ALA A 5 -12.35 -1.63 -1.99
C ALA A 5 -13.05 -1.61 -3.37
N ALA A 6 -12.50 -2.30 -4.37
CA ALA A 6 -13.09 -2.40 -5.70
C ALA A 6 -14.04 -3.60 -5.86
N ASP A 7 -13.82 -4.67 -5.11
CA ASP A 7 -14.60 -5.91 -5.20
C ASP A 7 -15.80 -5.90 -4.24
N ARG A 8 -17.00 -5.69 -4.78
CA ARG A 8 -18.25 -5.69 -4.00
C ARG A 8 -18.59 -7.02 -3.32
N SER A 9 -17.93 -8.10 -3.73
CA SER A 9 -18.11 -9.42 -3.11
C SER A 9 -17.17 -9.67 -1.93
N ASP A 10 -16.19 -8.79 -1.73
CA ASP A 10 -15.24 -8.90 -0.62
C ASP A 10 -15.92 -8.58 0.72
N PRO A 11 -15.77 -9.42 1.76
CA PRO A 11 -16.41 -9.20 3.07
C PRO A 11 -16.04 -7.87 3.74
N VAL A 12 -14.91 -7.27 3.39
CA VAL A 12 -14.45 -5.98 3.94
C VAL A 12 -14.54 -4.83 2.93
N HIS A 13 -15.28 -5.04 1.83
CA HIS A 13 -15.46 -4.04 0.77
C HIS A 13 -15.85 -2.67 1.31
N GLU A 14 -16.96 -2.61 2.07
CA GLU A 14 -17.49 -1.35 2.57
C GLU A 14 -16.50 -0.63 3.48
N ALA A 15 -15.86 -1.34 4.41
CA ALA A 15 -14.86 -0.74 5.29
C ALA A 15 -13.66 -0.17 4.53
N CYS A 16 -13.18 -0.88 3.51
CA CYS A 16 -12.09 -0.41 2.66
C CYS A 16 -12.49 0.79 1.80
N ARG A 17 -13.68 0.75 1.19
CA ARG A 17 -14.21 1.84 0.38
C ARG A 17 -14.41 3.10 1.23
N ASP A 18 -15.11 2.97 2.36
CA ASP A 18 -15.41 4.10 3.24
C ASP A 18 -14.12 4.76 3.76
N LEU A 19 -13.09 3.95 4.06
CA LEU A 19 -11.78 4.48 4.42
C LEU A 19 -11.17 5.33 3.30
N LEU A 20 -11.18 4.84 2.06
CA LEU A 20 -10.61 5.56 0.91
C LEU A 20 -11.38 6.85 0.61
N GLU A 21 -12.72 6.81 0.69
CA GLU A 21 -13.60 7.95 0.41
C GLU A 21 -13.60 9.01 1.52
N SER A 22 -13.45 8.60 2.79
CA SER A 22 -13.52 9.52 3.94
C SER A 22 -12.18 10.05 4.42
N HIS A 23 -11.06 9.52 3.91
CA HIS A 23 -9.74 9.95 4.37
C HIS A 23 -9.49 11.42 4.02
N PRO A 24 -9.12 12.28 4.99
CA PRO A 24 -9.09 13.74 4.78
C PRO A 24 -7.86 14.23 4.02
N GLY A 25 -6.92 13.38 3.68
CA GLY A 25 -5.66 13.73 3.01
C GLY A 25 -5.36 12.85 1.81
N PRO A 26 -4.29 13.16 1.06
CA PRO A 26 -3.88 12.33 -0.05
C PRO A 26 -3.50 10.92 0.43
N LEU A 27 -3.98 9.91 -0.28
CA LEU A 27 -3.54 8.54 -0.11
C LEU A 27 -2.25 8.33 -0.91
N ILE A 28 -1.22 7.82 -0.25
CA ILE A 28 0.09 7.64 -0.87
C ILE A 28 0.36 6.16 -1.09
N THR A 29 0.86 5.82 -2.27
CA THR A 29 1.26 4.47 -2.64
C THR A 29 2.59 4.48 -3.42
N THR A 30 3.03 3.33 -3.91
CA THR A 30 4.24 3.17 -4.72
C THR A 30 3.92 2.49 -6.05
N GLU A 31 4.78 2.67 -7.07
CA GLU A 31 4.62 2.00 -8.37
C GLU A 31 4.49 0.47 -8.27
N PRO A 32 5.28 -0.25 -7.44
CA PRO A 32 5.10 -1.69 -7.28
C PRO A 32 3.71 -2.08 -6.78
N VAL A 33 3.15 -1.35 -5.81
CA VAL A 33 1.79 -1.59 -5.30
C VAL A 33 0.76 -1.31 -6.39
N LEU A 34 0.92 -0.20 -7.13
CA LEU A 34 0.01 0.16 -8.23
C LEU A 34 -0.01 -0.93 -9.30
N ALA A 35 1.16 -1.40 -9.73
CA ALA A 35 1.28 -2.44 -10.76
C ALA A 35 0.67 -3.78 -10.29
N GLU A 36 0.96 -4.21 -9.06
CA GLU A 36 0.41 -5.44 -8.50
C GLU A 36 -1.12 -5.35 -8.36
N THR A 37 -1.61 -4.23 -7.84
CA THR A 37 -3.05 -3.99 -7.69
C THR A 37 -3.75 -3.95 -9.05
N GLY A 38 -3.19 -3.25 -10.04
CA GLY A 38 -3.73 -3.19 -11.39
C GLY A 38 -3.87 -4.56 -12.02
N TRP A 39 -2.81 -5.38 -11.92
CA TRP A 39 -2.84 -6.75 -12.42
C TRP A 39 -3.91 -7.63 -11.72
N LEU A 40 -4.06 -7.49 -10.39
CA LEU A 40 -5.09 -8.21 -9.64
C LEU A 40 -6.51 -7.77 -10.04
N LEU A 41 -6.72 -6.46 -10.19
CA LEU A 41 -8.00 -5.88 -10.61
C LEU A 41 -8.41 -6.37 -12.01
N ASP A 42 -7.49 -6.34 -12.97
CA ASP A 42 -7.76 -6.87 -14.33
C ASP A 42 -8.17 -8.35 -14.27
N ARG A 43 -7.44 -9.16 -13.55
CA ARG A 43 -7.69 -10.60 -13.44
C ARG A 43 -9.00 -10.96 -12.75
N GLN A 44 -9.41 -10.21 -11.74
CA GLN A 44 -10.56 -10.56 -10.88
C GLN A 44 -11.82 -9.82 -11.28
N LEU A 45 -11.71 -8.56 -11.72
CA LEU A 45 -12.83 -7.66 -12.00
C LEU A 45 -12.83 -7.15 -13.44
N GLY A 46 -11.79 -7.44 -14.20
CA GLY A 46 -11.65 -7.06 -15.59
C GLY A 46 -10.99 -5.69 -15.82
N PRO A 47 -10.68 -5.37 -17.10
CA PRO A 47 -9.85 -4.21 -17.47
C PRO A 47 -10.46 -2.86 -17.10
N ALA A 48 -11.78 -2.79 -16.93
CA ALA A 48 -12.44 -1.56 -16.51
C ALA A 48 -12.08 -1.17 -15.07
N ALA A 49 -11.88 -2.16 -14.18
CA ALA A 49 -11.46 -1.95 -12.82
C ALA A 49 -10.00 -1.50 -12.73
N GLU A 50 -9.12 -2.10 -13.52
CA GLU A 50 -7.74 -1.64 -13.65
C GLU A 50 -7.68 -0.20 -14.17
N ALA A 51 -8.42 0.11 -15.24
CA ALA A 51 -8.48 1.47 -15.77
C ALA A 51 -8.99 2.51 -14.75
N ALA A 52 -9.92 2.12 -13.87
CA ALA A 52 -10.41 3.00 -12.80
C ALA A 52 -9.30 3.33 -11.79
N LEU A 53 -8.46 2.35 -11.43
CA LEU A 53 -7.30 2.57 -10.56
C LEU A 53 -6.34 3.63 -11.16
N TYR A 54 -6.01 3.52 -12.44
CA TYR A 54 -5.13 4.51 -13.08
C TYR A 54 -5.78 5.89 -13.22
N ARG A 55 -7.12 5.96 -13.34
CA ARG A 55 -7.82 7.26 -13.30
C ARG A 55 -7.73 7.91 -11.93
N SER A 56 -7.87 7.16 -10.83
CA SER A 56 -7.74 7.74 -9.48
C SER A 56 -6.34 8.33 -9.24
N VAL A 57 -5.30 7.76 -9.86
CA VAL A 57 -3.96 8.36 -9.86
C VAL A 57 -3.92 9.64 -10.71
N ALA A 58 -4.48 9.60 -11.92
CA ALA A 58 -4.50 10.77 -12.81
C ALA A 58 -5.30 11.95 -12.22
N ASP A 59 -6.36 11.66 -11.49
CA ASP A 59 -7.23 12.65 -10.81
C ASP A 59 -6.64 13.13 -9.48
N GLY A 60 -5.53 12.53 -9.01
CA GLY A 60 -4.83 12.92 -7.79
C GLY A 60 -5.45 12.39 -6.49
N GLU A 61 -6.40 11.47 -6.58
CA GLU A 61 -6.99 10.80 -5.42
C GLU A 61 -5.99 9.84 -4.75
N LEU A 62 -5.15 9.22 -5.56
CA LEU A 62 -4.06 8.34 -5.14
C LEU A 62 -2.73 8.90 -5.66
N VAL A 63 -1.81 9.23 -4.76
CA VAL A 63 -0.49 9.77 -5.07
C VAL A 63 0.52 8.63 -5.12
N VAL A 64 1.21 8.49 -6.25
CA VAL A 64 2.27 7.49 -6.42
C VAL A 64 3.62 8.13 -6.14
N GLU A 65 4.24 7.71 -5.04
CA GLU A 65 5.57 8.18 -4.66
C GLU A 65 6.68 7.39 -5.38
N PRO A 66 7.59 8.08 -6.08
CA PRO A 66 8.70 7.41 -6.73
C PRO A 66 9.71 6.87 -5.71
N LEU A 67 10.26 5.69 -5.99
CA LEU A 67 11.32 5.09 -5.19
C LEU A 67 12.69 5.58 -5.68
N SER A 68 13.41 6.29 -4.83
CA SER A 68 14.78 6.75 -5.08
C SER A 68 15.81 5.62 -4.98
N ARG A 69 17.08 5.92 -5.28
CA ARG A 69 18.17 4.97 -5.04
C ARG A 69 18.30 4.63 -3.54
N ALA A 70 18.18 5.61 -2.66
CA ALA A 70 18.26 5.41 -1.22
C ALA A 70 17.11 4.53 -0.71
N ASP A 71 15.88 4.74 -1.23
CA ASP A 71 14.75 3.88 -0.89
C ASP A 71 15.01 2.42 -1.28
N ARG A 72 15.61 2.17 -2.45
CA ARG A 72 15.94 0.80 -2.88
C ARG A 72 16.98 0.13 -1.98
N THR A 73 17.95 0.89 -1.46
CA THR A 73 18.88 0.38 -0.44
C THR A 73 18.13 0.03 0.84
N ARG A 74 17.24 0.91 1.29
CA ARG A 74 16.43 0.66 2.48
C ARG A 74 15.49 -0.54 2.33
N ILE A 75 14.88 -0.72 1.16
CA ILE A 75 14.07 -1.90 0.83
C ILE A 75 14.90 -3.18 0.98
N ALA A 76 16.14 -3.20 0.44
CA ALA A 76 17.02 -4.36 0.58
C ALA A 76 17.33 -4.67 2.05
N GLU A 77 17.67 -3.65 2.85
CA GLU A 77 17.91 -3.81 4.29
C GLU A 77 16.69 -4.38 5.03
N LEU A 78 15.48 -3.88 4.73
CA LEU A 78 14.26 -4.36 5.36
C LEU A 78 13.94 -5.80 4.96
N THR A 79 14.07 -6.14 3.69
CA THR A 79 13.81 -7.51 3.21
C THR A 79 14.82 -8.52 3.78
N GLU A 80 16.08 -8.14 3.93
CA GLU A 80 17.11 -8.96 4.59
C GLU A 80 16.84 -9.10 6.09
N HIS A 81 16.55 -7.99 6.78
CA HIS A 81 16.31 -7.98 8.22
C HIS A 81 15.07 -8.81 8.62
N TYR A 82 14.03 -8.76 7.82
CA TYR A 82 12.77 -9.48 8.05
C TYR A 82 12.61 -10.72 7.14
N ALA A 83 13.72 -11.35 6.71
CA ALA A 83 13.69 -12.52 5.85
C ALA A 83 12.87 -13.68 6.43
N ASP A 84 12.97 -13.92 7.73
CA ASP A 84 12.22 -14.96 8.45
C ASP A 84 10.71 -14.69 8.48
N GLN A 85 10.31 -13.42 8.28
CA GLN A 85 8.91 -12.99 8.21
C GLN A 85 8.40 -12.93 6.77
N HIS A 86 9.26 -13.20 5.78
CA HIS A 86 8.96 -13.10 4.35
C HIS A 86 8.45 -11.72 3.93
N LEU A 87 8.97 -10.64 4.51
CA LEU A 87 8.65 -9.29 4.08
C LEU A 87 9.07 -9.08 2.63
N GLY A 88 8.09 -8.89 1.74
CA GLY A 88 8.34 -8.66 0.32
C GLY A 88 8.79 -7.22 0.01
N GLY A 89 9.43 -7.05 -1.15
CA GLY A 89 9.91 -5.73 -1.59
C GLY A 89 8.78 -4.70 -1.79
N VAL A 90 7.57 -5.14 -2.10
CA VAL A 90 6.39 -4.25 -2.25
C VAL A 90 6.02 -3.63 -0.91
N ASP A 91 5.86 -4.44 0.13
CA ASP A 91 5.56 -3.97 1.49
C ASP A 91 6.71 -3.16 2.08
N ALA A 92 7.96 -3.62 1.88
CA ALA A 92 9.15 -2.88 2.29
C ALA A 92 9.24 -1.51 1.61
N GLY A 93 8.77 -1.39 0.37
CA GLY A 93 8.67 -0.13 -0.36
C GLY A 93 7.69 0.86 0.30
N LEU A 94 6.50 0.38 0.70
CA LEU A 94 5.54 1.20 1.44
C LEU A 94 6.09 1.66 2.79
N ILE A 95 6.75 0.75 3.52
CA ILE A 95 7.38 1.09 4.81
C ILE A 95 8.46 2.15 4.61
N THR A 96 9.30 2.01 3.58
CA THR A 96 10.36 2.97 3.27
C THR A 96 9.79 4.35 2.94
N VAL A 97 8.73 4.42 2.16
CA VAL A 97 8.03 5.69 1.86
C VAL A 97 7.42 6.28 3.13
N ALA A 98 6.80 5.46 3.98
CA ALA A 98 6.28 5.90 5.26
C ALA A 98 7.39 6.47 6.18
N GLU A 99 8.57 5.81 6.24
CA GLU A 99 9.74 6.32 6.96
C GLU A 99 10.18 7.69 6.43
N ARG A 100 10.28 7.83 5.10
CA ARG A 100 10.73 9.07 4.43
C ARG A 100 9.80 10.26 4.69
N HIS A 101 8.49 10.01 4.72
CA HIS A 101 7.48 11.03 4.95
C HIS A 101 7.06 11.19 6.42
N GLY A 102 7.60 10.36 7.33
CA GLY A 102 7.21 10.37 8.75
C GLY A 102 5.77 9.91 8.98
N LEU A 103 5.21 9.08 8.09
CA LEU A 103 3.84 8.59 8.18
C LEU A 103 3.76 7.41 9.15
N THR A 104 2.84 7.46 10.09
CA THR A 104 2.66 6.42 11.10
C THR A 104 1.47 5.51 10.86
N THR A 105 0.66 5.80 9.82
CA THR A 105 -0.54 5.05 9.49
C THR A 105 -0.40 4.38 8.13
N ILE A 106 -0.71 3.10 8.06
CA ILE A 106 -0.75 2.29 6.83
C ILE A 106 -2.15 1.71 6.66
N ALA A 107 -2.74 1.96 5.49
CA ALA A 107 -3.99 1.34 5.09
C ALA A 107 -3.72 -0.03 4.46
N THR A 108 -3.96 -1.11 5.23
CA THR A 108 -3.65 -2.48 4.81
C THR A 108 -4.54 -3.51 5.48
N LEU A 109 -4.81 -4.60 4.77
CA LEU A 109 -5.42 -5.81 5.33
C LEU A 109 -4.35 -6.81 5.81
N ASP A 110 -3.09 -6.62 5.42
CA ASP A 110 -1.98 -7.47 5.86
C ASP A 110 -1.42 -6.99 7.21
N ARG A 111 -2.02 -7.49 8.27
CA ARG A 111 -1.54 -7.22 9.63
C ARG A 111 -0.30 -8.05 10.00
N ARG A 112 0.00 -9.11 9.23
CA ARG A 112 1.12 -9.99 9.51
C ARG A 112 2.46 -9.29 9.30
N HIS A 113 2.68 -8.74 8.11
CA HIS A 113 3.93 -8.06 7.78
C HIS A 113 4.04 -6.71 8.49
N PHE A 114 3.03 -5.85 8.36
CA PHE A 114 3.07 -4.50 8.92
C PHE A 114 2.99 -4.46 10.46
N GLY A 115 2.46 -5.51 11.11
CA GLY A 115 2.38 -5.59 12.58
C GLY A 115 3.70 -5.91 13.26
N VAL A 116 4.64 -6.55 12.57
CA VAL A 116 5.94 -6.98 13.13
C VAL A 116 7.07 -6.02 12.82
N VAL A 117 6.97 -5.27 11.72
CA VAL A 117 8.02 -4.33 11.30
C VAL A 117 8.11 -3.17 12.28
N ARG A 118 9.34 -2.74 12.54
CA ARG A 118 9.68 -1.57 13.36
C ARG A 118 10.35 -0.54 12.46
N PRO A 119 9.58 0.44 11.93
CA PRO A 119 10.14 1.52 11.12
C PRO A 119 11.12 2.38 11.92
N SER A 120 12.05 3.01 11.23
CA SER A 120 13.09 3.83 11.87
C SER A 120 12.57 5.09 12.57
N HIS A 121 11.42 5.61 12.13
CA HIS A 121 10.83 6.87 12.60
C HIS A 121 9.75 6.70 13.67
N THR A 122 9.24 5.47 13.88
CA THR A 122 8.21 5.19 14.90
C THR A 122 8.38 3.80 15.50
N LYS A 123 7.87 3.61 16.72
CA LYS A 123 7.92 2.30 17.39
C LYS A 123 6.95 1.30 16.81
N VAL A 124 5.84 1.78 16.28
CA VAL A 124 4.75 0.95 15.75
C VAL A 124 3.97 1.72 14.68
N LEU A 125 3.47 1.00 13.68
CA LEU A 125 2.56 1.54 12.68
C LEU A 125 1.11 1.35 13.14
N THR A 126 0.29 2.35 12.92
CA THR A 126 -1.17 2.22 13.03
C THR A 126 -1.70 1.61 11.74
N LEU A 127 -2.38 0.46 11.83
CA LEU A 127 -2.93 -0.25 10.68
C LEU A 127 -4.44 -0.04 10.61
N ILE A 128 -4.92 0.42 9.45
CA ILE A 128 -6.35 0.71 9.18
C ILE A 128 -6.78 -0.03 7.90
N PRO A 129 -8.03 -0.38 7.68
CA PRO A 129 -9.18 -0.28 8.56
C PRO A 129 -9.07 -1.15 9.80
#